data_ce332f1fe5717739fa82c04ece35963c
#
_entry.id   ce332f1fe5717739fa82c04ece35963c
#
_cell.length_a   1.000
_cell.length_b   1.000
_cell.length_c   1.000
_cell.angle_alpha   90.00
_cell.angle_beta   90.00
_cell.angle_gamma   90.00
#
_symmetry.space_group_name_H-M   'P 1'
#
loop_
_entity.id
_entity.type
_entity.pdbx_description
1 polymer ?
#
loop_
_entity_poly.entity_id
_entity_poly.type
_entity_poly.pdbx_seq_one_letter_code
_entity_poly.pdbx_strand_id
1 'polypeptide(L)'
;MAKEEFVRTKPHVNIGTIGHVDHGKTTLTAAISKVLNEKLGTTEEVKSFDQIDNAPEEKERGITINSAHIEYETAKRHYAHVDCPGHADYVKNMVTGAAQMDGAILVCAATDGPMPQTREHVLLARQVNVPRLVVFLNKCDMVDDEEMLELVEMELHEILEQYGYEEDTPIVRGSALGALNGVEKWVKSVENLMDVVDEWIQEPEREVDKPFLMPVEDVFSITGRGTVATGRIETGRCKVGDEVQLLGLGEDKKSVITGVEMFRKVLAEGEAGDNVGLLLRGIDKAEVKRGMVVVHPGAITPHDHFKASIYVLKKEEGGRHTPFGNKYRPQFYLRTMDCTGEIKLPEGVEMVMPGDNVEIEVALIYKVALNEGLRFAIREGGRTVGSGQITSILDDIK
;
A
#
# COMPACT_ATOMS: atom_id res chain seq x y z
N MET A 1 14.53 17.85 24.01
CA MET A 1 15.33 18.22 22.84
C MET A 1 14.37 18.66 21.75
N ALA A 2 14.67 19.72 20.99
CA ALA A 2 13.88 20.08 19.82
C ALA A 2 14.00 18.94 18.81
N LYS A 3 12.88 18.57 18.18
CA LYS A 3 12.93 17.58 17.08
C LYS A 3 13.64 18.18 15.88
N GLU A 4 14.30 17.34 15.12
CA GLU A 4 14.95 17.72 13.87
C GLU A 4 13.89 18.11 12.83
N GLU A 5 14.21 19.10 12.01
CA GLU A 5 13.36 19.52 10.90
C GLU A 5 13.69 18.72 9.65
N PHE A 6 12.67 18.23 8.97
CA PHE A 6 12.86 17.54 7.70
C PHE A 6 13.09 18.54 6.57
N VAL A 7 14.22 18.43 5.88
CA VAL A 7 14.56 19.28 4.75
C VAL A 7 14.46 18.47 3.45
N ARG A 8 13.60 18.89 2.54
CA ARG A 8 13.42 18.25 1.23
C ARG A 8 14.60 18.62 0.32
N THR A 9 15.56 17.70 0.19
CA THR A 9 16.75 17.88 -0.67
C THR A 9 16.66 17.08 -1.96
N LYS A 10 15.80 16.05 -2.00
CA LYS A 10 15.62 15.11 -3.12
C LYS A 10 14.14 14.87 -3.37
N PRO A 11 13.76 14.43 -4.59
CA PRO A 11 12.42 13.94 -4.87
C PRO A 11 12.04 12.81 -3.92
N HIS A 12 10.80 12.83 -3.42
CA HIS A 12 10.27 11.83 -2.51
C HIS A 12 9.42 10.80 -3.25
N VAL A 13 9.71 9.52 -3.06
CA VAL A 13 9.01 8.40 -3.69
C VAL A 13 8.63 7.37 -2.63
N ASN A 14 7.39 6.90 -2.67
CA ASN A 14 6.92 5.83 -1.81
C ASN A 14 7.04 4.50 -2.53
N ILE A 15 7.83 3.59 -1.99
CA ILE A 15 7.91 2.21 -2.50
C ILE A 15 7.62 1.23 -1.38
N GLY A 16 7.52 -0.05 -1.71
CA GLY A 16 7.44 -1.08 -0.68
C GLY A 16 7.71 -2.46 -1.24
N THR A 17 7.80 -3.42 -0.34
CA THR A 17 7.98 -4.83 -0.64
C THR A 17 6.66 -5.56 -0.58
N ILE A 18 6.33 -6.31 -1.65
CA ILE A 18 5.18 -7.19 -1.76
C ILE A 18 5.64 -8.61 -2.17
N GLY A 19 4.81 -9.61 -1.99
CA GLY A 19 5.12 -10.99 -2.36
C GLY A 19 4.73 -12.00 -1.27
N HIS A 20 4.98 -13.26 -1.54
CA HIS A 20 4.56 -14.37 -0.68
C HIS A 20 5.23 -14.32 0.72
N VAL A 21 4.62 -14.98 1.72
CA VAL A 21 5.24 -15.21 3.03
C VAL A 21 6.55 -16.00 2.84
N ASP A 22 7.55 -15.76 3.69
CA ASP A 22 8.87 -16.40 3.68
C ASP A 22 9.74 -16.20 2.41
N HIS A 23 9.31 -15.38 1.46
CA HIS A 23 10.15 -14.99 0.32
C HIS A 23 11.23 -13.96 0.65
N GLY A 24 11.24 -13.42 1.89
CA GLY A 24 12.31 -12.57 2.42
C GLY A 24 12.11 -11.07 2.19
N LYS A 25 10.87 -10.58 2.18
CA LYS A 25 10.54 -9.14 2.05
C LYS A 25 11.21 -8.29 3.12
N THR A 26 10.93 -8.59 4.39
CA THR A 26 11.51 -7.87 5.55
C THR A 26 13.03 -7.98 5.58
N THR A 27 13.58 -9.14 5.19
CA THR A 27 15.03 -9.34 5.05
C THR A 27 15.63 -8.43 3.97
N LEU A 28 14.95 -8.30 2.82
CA LEU A 28 15.37 -7.38 1.75
C LEU A 28 15.27 -5.94 2.19
N THR A 29 14.19 -5.55 2.86
CA THR A 29 13.98 -4.22 3.41
C THR A 29 15.12 -3.82 4.37
N ALA A 30 15.52 -4.73 5.26
CA ALA A 30 16.66 -4.53 6.14
C ALA A 30 18.00 -4.46 5.37
N ALA A 31 18.18 -5.29 4.33
CA ALA A 31 19.37 -5.30 3.49
C ALA A 31 19.52 -3.98 2.71
N ILE A 32 18.45 -3.45 2.12
CA ILE A 32 18.45 -2.16 1.41
C ILE A 32 18.87 -1.05 2.37
N SER A 33 18.23 -0.97 3.55
CA SER A 33 18.55 0.05 4.54
C SER A 33 20.02 0.01 4.95
N LYS A 34 20.58 -1.19 5.20
CA LYS A 34 21.98 -1.36 5.58
C LYS A 34 22.93 -0.98 4.45
N VAL A 35 22.74 -1.53 3.25
CA VAL A 35 23.63 -1.34 2.09
C VAL A 35 23.69 0.13 1.68
N LEU A 36 22.55 0.82 1.63
CA LEU A 36 22.51 2.24 1.27
C LEU A 36 23.15 3.11 2.33
N ASN A 37 22.94 2.82 3.61
CA ASN A 37 23.56 3.57 4.70
C ASN A 37 25.10 3.43 4.68
N GLU A 38 25.62 2.22 4.47
CA GLU A 38 27.06 1.97 4.34
C GLU A 38 27.65 2.66 3.09
N LYS A 39 26.92 2.64 1.97
CA LYS A 39 27.35 3.25 0.69
C LYS A 39 27.40 4.79 0.75
N LEU A 40 26.41 5.41 1.36
CA LEU A 40 26.28 6.87 1.40
C LEU A 40 26.94 7.49 2.63
N GLY A 41 27.30 6.68 3.65
CA GLY A 41 27.82 7.16 4.92
C GLY A 41 26.82 8.02 5.70
N THR A 42 25.51 7.78 5.48
CA THR A 42 24.46 8.50 6.18
C THR A 42 24.40 8.07 7.65
N THR A 43 23.96 8.97 8.52
CA THR A 43 23.78 8.69 9.95
C THR A 43 22.36 8.18 10.27
N GLU A 44 21.60 7.83 9.24
CA GLU A 44 20.25 7.30 9.44
C GLU A 44 20.28 5.96 10.18
N GLU A 45 19.29 5.75 11.02
CA GLU A 45 19.23 4.54 11.86
C GLU A 45 18.97 3.31 10.98
N VAL A 46 20.02 2.46 10.81
CA VAL A 46 19.85 1.16 10.13
C VAL A 46 18.91 0.31 10.95
N LYS A 47 17.74 0.02 10.42
CA LYS A 47 16.79 -0.86 11.10
C LYS A 47 17.12 -2.32 10.83
N SER A 48 17.34 -3.07 11.91
CA SER A 48 17.46 -4.52 11.85
C SER A 48 16.09 -5.17 11.62
N PHE A 49 16.10 -6.43 11.20
CA PHE A 49 14.90 -7.25 11.04
C PHE A 49 13.94 -7.14 12.25
N ASP A 50 14.48 -7.33 13.48
CA ASP A 50 13.71 -7.29 14.74
C ASP A 50 13.15 -5.91 15.09
N GLN A 51 13.65 -4.85 14.44
CA GLN A 51 13.15 -3.47 14.60
C GLN A 51 12.08 -3.14 13.57
N ILE A 52 12.03 -3.84 12.44
CA ILE A 52 11.00 -3.74 11.42
C ILE A 52 9.77 -4.51 11.90
N ASP A 53 9.89 -5.82 12.16
CA ASP A 53 8.86 -6.67 12.75
C ASP A 53 8.91 -6.56 14.28
N ASN A 54 8.33 -5.49 14.82
CA ASN A 54 8.53 -5.13 16.23
C ASN A 54 7.41 -5.60 17.17
N ALA A 55 6.22 -5.95 16.66
CA ALA A 55 5.11 -6.39 17.47
C ALA A 55 5.41 -7.76 18.13
N PRO A 56 4.97 -8.01 19.38
CA PRO A 56 5.20 -9.29 20.04
C PRO A 56 4.69 -10.49 19.24
N GLU A 57 3.54 -10.37 18.59
CA GLU A 57 2.96 -11.41 17.76
C GLU A 57 3.77 -11.68 16.48
N GLU A 58 4.37 -10.64 15.88
CA GLU A 58 5.26 -10.75 14.72
C GLU A 58 6.52 -11.55 15.07
N LYS A 59 7.11 -11.24 16.23
CA LYS A 59 8.31 -11.95 16.74
C LYS A 59 8.02 -13.40 17.11
N GLU A 60 6.84 -13.67 17.68
CA GLU A 60 6.44 -15.02 18.06
C GLU A 60 6.17 -15.90 16.83
N ARG A 61 5.54 -15.33 15.80
CA ARG A 61 5.16 -16.07 14.58
C ARG A 61 6.23 -16.03 13.48
N GLY A 62 7.19 -15.10 13.55
CA GLY A 62 8.21 -14.89 12.53
C GLY A 62 7.65 -14.36 11.19
N ILE A 63 6.52 -13.67 11.24
CA ILE A 63 5.86 -13.11 10.04
C ILE A 63 5.45 -11.66 10.28
N THR A 64 5.53 -10.83 9.24
CA THR A 64 5.02 -9.46 9.27
C THR A 64 3.49 -9.46 9.29
N ILE A 65 2.90 -8.77 10.24
CA ILE A 65 1.45 -8.61 10.42
C ILE A 65 1.00 -7.22 10.01
N ASN A 66 1.69 -6.18 10.52
CA ASN A 66 1.41 -4.79 10.21
C ASN A 66 2.42 -4.25 9.20
N SER A 67 1.98 -3.32 8.35
CA SER A 67 2.91 -2.63 7.47
C SER A 67 3.89 -1.78 8.29
N ALA A 68 5.18 -1.96 8.06
CA ALA A 68 6.23 -1.17 8.69
C ALA A 68 6.74 -0.10 7.73
N HIS A 69 6.97 1.12 8.26
CA HIS A 69 7.48 2.24 7.47
C HIS A 69 8.94 2.52 7.86
N ILE A 70 9.81 2.56 6.87
CA ILE A 70 11.21 2.98 7.03
C ILE A 70 11.58 4.03 5.98
N GLU A 71 12.60 4.81 6.27
CA GLU A 71 13.17 5.77 5.31
C GLU A 71 14.59 5.41 4.95
N TYR A 72 14.98 5.71 3.74
CA TYR A 72 16.36 5.68 3.26
C TYR A 72 16.51 6.52 1.99
N GLU A 73 17.75 6.77 1.60
CA GLU A 73 18.05 7.56 0.42
C GLU A 73 18.97 6.82 -0.55
N THR A 74 18.83 7.14 -1.84
CA THR A 74 19.86 6.91 -2.86
C THR A 74 20.55 8.25 -3.15
N ALA A 75 21.51 8.24 -4.08
CA ALA A 75 22.09 9.48 -4.57
C ALA A 75 21.04 10.41 -5.24
N LYS A 76 19.97 9.81 -5.82
CA LYS A 76 18.98 10.53 -6.62
C LYS A 76 17.71 10.89 -5.85
N ARG A 77 17.26 10.04 -4.92
CA ARG A 77 15.92 10.11 -4.31
C ARG A 77 15.90 9.82 -2.83
N HIS A 78 14.88 10.34 -2.14
CA HIS A 78 14.47 9.95 -0.80
C HIS A 78 13.29 8.99 -0.89
N TYR A 79 13.36 7.86 -0.19
CA TYR A 79 12.34 6.83 -0.19
C TYR A 79 11.66 6.65 1.15
N ALA A 80 10.32 6.66 1.13
CA ALA A 80 9.53 6.02 2.18
C ALA A 80 9.25 4.59 1.73
N HIS A 81 9.67 3.62 2.51
CA HIS A 81 9.49 2.20 2.21
C HIS A 81 8.46 1.57 3.13
N VAL A 82 7.48 0.91 2.55
CA VAL A 82 6.43 0.18 3.25
C VAL A 82 6.70 -1.32 3.12
N ASP A 83 7.09 -1.96 4.22
CA ASP A 83 7.20 -3.42 4.26
C ASP A 83 5.83 -4.03 4.51
N CYS A 84 5.30 -4.77 3.53
CA CYS A 84 3.96 -5.33 3.57
C CYS A 84 3.94 -6.78 4.07
N PRO A 85 2.90 -7.18 4.83
CA PRO A 85 2.70 -8.58 5.19
C PRO A 85 2.52 -9.47 3.96
N GLY A 86 3.02 -10.70 4.04
CA GLY A 86 2.91 -11.69 2.95
C GLY A 86 1.80 -12.71 3.14
N HIS A 87 1.27 -12.86 4.36
CA HIS A 87 0.32 -13.90 4.70
C HIS A 87 -1.12 -13.52 4.30
N ALA A 88 -1.89 -14.48 3.80
CA ALA A 88 -3.27 -14.27 3.32
C ALA A 88 -4.21 -13.66 4.37
N ASP A 89 -4.03 -13.95 5.66
CA ASP A 89 -4.85 -13.39 6.73
C ASP A 89 -4.67 -11.87 6.89
N TYR A 90 -3.54 -11.31 6.44
CA TYR A 90 -3.19 -9.89 6.59
C TYR A 90 -3.28 -9.09 5.28
N VAL A 91 -3.94 -9.63 4.27
CA VAL A 91 -4.13 -8.95 2.97
C VAL A 91 -4.72 -7.56 3.12
N LYS A 92 -5.57 -7.32 4.12
CA LYS A 92 -6.09 -5.97 4.43
C LYS A 92 -4.95 -4.97 4.68
N ASN A 93 -3.94 -5.35 5.47
CA ASN A 93 -2.80 -4.50 5.76
C ASN A 93 -1.91 -4.34 4.53
N MET A 94 -1.75 -5.43 3.75
CA MET A 94 -1.04 -5.37 2.45
C MET A 94 -1.71 -4.38 1.48
N VAL A 95 -3.03 -4.46 1.29
CA VAL A 95 -3.78 -3.54 0.41
C VAL A 95 -3.63 -2.09 0.85
N THR A 96 -3.73 -1.84 2.17
CA THR A 96 -3.56 -0.49 2.71
C THR A 96 -2.14 0.04 2.50
N GLY A 97 -1.13 -0.79 2.74
CA GLY A 97 0.27 -0.43 2.49
C GLY A 97 0.53 -0.18 1.00
N ALA A 98 0.06 -1.09 0.13
CA ALA A 98 0.23 -0.96 -1.32
C ALA A 98 -0.45 0.30 -1.89
N ALA A 99 -1.59 0.71 -1.35
CA ALA A 99 -2.28 1.93 -1.79
C ALA A 99 -1.45 3.22 -1.55
N GLN A 100 -0.41 3.15 -0.73
CA GLN A 100 0.48 4.27 -0.46
C GLN A 100 1.69 4.32 -1.40
N MET A 101 1.93 3.29 -2.21
CA MET A 101 3.13 3.14 -3.02
C MET A 101 3.00 3.82 -4.38
N ASP A 102 4.09 4.43 -4.82
CA ASP A 102 4.27 4.96 -6.18
C ASP A 102 4.90 3.91 -7.12
N GLY A 103 5.48 2.88 -6.54
CA GLY A 103 6.00 1.68 -7.17
C GLY A 103 6.28 0.62 -6.11
N ALA A 104 6.48 -0.64 -6.50
CA ALA A 104 6.79 -1.68 -5.52
C ALA A 104 7.88 -2.65 -6.01
N ILE A 105 8.53 -3.31 -5.05
CA ILE A 105 9.45 -4.40 -5.27
C ILE A 105 8.72 -5.71 -4.99
N LEU A 106 8.49 -6.50 -6.03
CA LEU A 106 7.94 -7.85 -5.90
C LEU A 106 9.07 -8.81 -5.51
N VAL A 107 9.01 -9.37 -4.32
CA VAL A 107 10.00 -10.32 -3.83
C VAL A 107 9.51 -11.75 -4.07
N CYS A 108 10.26 -12.51 -4.86
CA CYS A 108 10.00 -13.91 -5.14
C CYS A 108 11.24 -14.74 -4.80
N ALA A 109 11.09 -15.83 -4.05
CA ALA A 109 12.20 -16.74 -3.78
C ALA A 109 12.47 -17.63 -5.00
N ALA A 110 13.71 -17.69 -5.46
CA ALA A 110 14.13 -18.55 -6.57
C ALA A 110 13.91 -20.06 -6.30
N THR A 111 13.94 -20.44 -5.02
CA THR A 111 13.73 -21.83 -4.58
C THR A 111 12.28 -22.29 -4.74
N ASP A 112 11.32 -21.40 -4.64
CA ASP A 112 9.90 -21.71 -4.58
C ASP A 112 9.14 -21.27 -5.83
N GLY A 113 9.69 -20.30 -6.56
CA GLY A 113 9.00 -19.65 -7.69
C GLY A 113 7.77 -18.82 -7.24
N PRO A 114 6.93 -18.38 -8.18
CA PRO A 114 5.73 -17.62 -7.87
C PRO A 114 4.67 -18.49 -7.20
N MET A 115 4.31 -18.10 -5.99
CA MET A 115 3.33 -18.77 -5.13
C MET A 115 1.94 -18.07 -5.21
N PRO A 116 0.86 -18.67 -4.66
CA PRO A 116 -0.49 -18.08 -4.76
C PRO A 116 -0.58 -16.62 -4.30
N GLN A 117 0.07 -16.25 -3.17
CA GLN A 117 0.07 -14.85 -2.70
C GLN A 117 0.91 -13.94 -3.61
N THR A 118 1.90 -14.46 -4.34
CA THR A 118 2.62 -13.66 -5.35
C THR A 118 1.65 -13.13 -6.38
N ARG A 119 0.80 -14.00 -6.95
CA ARG A 119 -0.24 -13.63 -7.93
C ARG A 119 -1.27 -12.68 -7.32
N GLU A 120 -1.76 -12.96 -6.11
CA GLU A 120 -2.71 -12.09 -5.41
C GLU A 120 -2.13 -10.70 -5.15
N HIS A 121 -0.87 -10.60 -4.74
CA HIS A 121 -0.21 -9.32 -4.46
C HIS A 121 0.01 -8.50 -5.73
N VAL A 122 0.39 -9.12 -6.84
CA VAL A 122 0.53 -8.44 -8.15
C VAL A 122 -0.83 -7.88 -8.59
N LEU A 123 -1.89 -8.69 -8.51
CA LEU A 123 -3.26 -8.26 -8.80
C LEU A 123 -3.68 -7.07 -7.93
N LEU A 124 -3.51 -7.19 -6.61
CA LEU A 124 -3.93 -6.16 -5.66
C LEU A 124 -3.13 -4.86 -5.83
N ALA A 125 -1.83 -4.96 -6.06
CA ALA A 125 -0.99 -3.79 -6.34
C ALA A 125 -1.50 -3.04 -7.59
N ARG A 126 -1.85 -3.78 -8.65
CA ARG A 126 -2.43 -3.17 -9.86
C ARG A 126 -3.77 -2.49 -9.58
N GLN A 127 -4.60 -3.07 -8.72
CA GLN A 127 -5.91 -2.52 -8.37
C GLN A 127 -5.84 -1.25 -7.52
N VAL A 128 -4.89 -1.19 -6.58
CA VAL A 128 -4.65 0.04 -5.79
C VAL A 128 -3.77 1.06 -6.52
N ASN A 129 -3.58 0.85 -7.83
CA ASN A 129 -2.90 1.78 -8.72
C ASN A 129 -1.40 1.93 -8.49
N VAL A 130 -0.71 0.85 -8.10
CA VAL A 130 0.76 0.81 -8.17
C VAL A 130 1.15 0.70 -9.65
N PRO A 131 1.74 1.73 -10.25
CA PRO A 131 1.88 1.78 -11.71
C PRO A 131 2.97 0.86 -12.24
N ARG A 132 4.06 0.68 -11.50
CA ARG A 132 5.24 -0.09 -11.89
C ARG A 132 5.76 -0.95 -10.77
N LEU A 133 6.29 -2.12 -11.16
CA LEU A 133 6.98 -3.06 -10.27
C LEU A 133 8.44 -3.23 -10.72
N VAL A 134 9.29 -3.57 -9.77
CA VAL A 134 10.61 -4.19 -10.01
C VAL A 134 10.58 -5.52 -9.29
N VAL A 135 11.09 -6.58 -9.91
CA VAL A 135 11.17 -7.89 -9.27
C VAL A 135 12.55 -8.09 -8.65
N PHE A 136 12.57 -8.56 -7.42
CA PHE A 136 13.77 -9.08 -6.78
C PHE A 136 13.66 -10.60 -6.64
N LEU A 137 14.38 -11.35 -7.47
CA LEU A 137 14.48 -12.80 -7.39
C LEU A 137 15.48 -13.14 -6.27
N ASN A 138 14.90 -13.42 -5.09
CA ASN A 138 15.64 -13.63 -3.86
C ASN A 138 16.09 -15.08 -3.67
N LYS A 139 17.00 -15.33 -2.74
CA LYS A 139 17.56 -16.65 -2.41
C LYS A 139 18.32 -17.34 -3.57
N CYS A 140 18.85 -16.56 -4.49
CA CYS A 140 19.66 -17.10 -5.60
C CYS A 140 20.97 -17.74 -5.13
N ASP A 141 21.38 -17.54 -3.88
CA ASP A 141 22.50 -18.25 -3.22
C ASP A 141 22.20 -19.72 -2.93
N MET A 142 20.93 -20.13 -3.01
CA MET A 142 20.48 -21.50 -2.74
C MET A 142 20.18 -22.29 -4.03
N VAL A 143 20.33 -21.68 -5.20
CA VAL A 143 20.03 -22.28 -6.50
C VAL A 143 21.26 -22.17 -7.40
N ASP A 144 21.86 -23.31 -7.72
CA ASP A 144 23.05 -23.38 -8.60
C ASP A 144 22.68 -23.63 -10.08
N ASP A 145 21.40 -23.93 -10.36
CA ASP A 145 20.90 -24.24 -11.69
C ASP A 145 20.40 -22.97 -12.41
N GLU A 146 21.11 -22.55 -13.43
CA GLU A 146 20.79 -21.36 -14.22
C GLU A 146 19.49 -21.52 -15.01
N GLU A 147 19.21 -22.72 -15.55
CA GLU A 147 17.98 -23.00 -16.29
C GLU A 147 16.75 -22.86 -15.39
N MET A 148 16.89 -23.24 -14.10
CA MET A 148 15.83 -23.10 -13.11
C MET A 148 15.54 -21.63 -12.80
N LEU A 149 16.58 -20.79 -12.71
CA LEU A 149 16.43 -19.35 -12.49
C LEU A 149 15.71 -18.69 -13.68
N GLU A 150 16.12 -19.03 -14.92
CA GLU A 150 15.47 -18.51 -16.13
C GLU A 150 14.00 -18.93 -16.23
N LEU A 151 13.67 -20.17 -15.84
CA LEU A 151 12.29 -20.65 -15.83
C LEU A 151 11.40 -19.84 -14.85
N VAL A 152 11.91 -19.58 -13.67
CA VAL A 152 11.19 -18.74 -12.67
C VAL A 152 11.01 -17.32 -13.16
N GLU A 153 12.00 -16.73 -13.84
CA GLU A 153 11.88 -15.39 -14.45
C GLU A 153 10.81 -15.36 -15.53
N MET A 154 10.78 -16.35 -16.40
CA MET A 154 9.73 -16.47 -17.43
C MET A 154 8.33 -16.54 -16.82
N GLU A 155 8.16 -17.36 -15.77
CA GLU A 155 6.87 -17.49 -15.08
C GLU A 155 6.45 -16.18 -14.38
N LEU A 156 7.41 -15.42 -13.84
CA LEU A 156 7.16 -14.10 -13.28
C LEU A 156 6.74 -13.09 -14.34
N HIS A 157 7.39 -13.07 -15.51
CA HIS A 157 6.99 -12.20 -16.63
C HIS A 157 5.57 -12.51 -17.11
N GLU A 158 5.21 -13.80 -17.26
CA GLU A 158 3.85 -14.20 -17.64
C GLU A 158 2.80 -13.68 -16.64
N ILE A 159 3.07 -13.75 -15.34
CA ILE A 159 2.18 -13.24 -14.30
C ILE A 159 2.05 -11.71 -14.40
N LEU A 160 3.16 -11.00 -14.55
CA LEU A 160 3.17 -9.54 -14.63
C LEU A 160 2.39 -9.05 -15.86
N GLU A 161 2.60 -9.66 -17.02
CA GLU A 161 1.88 -9.36 -18.25
C GLU A 161 0.37 -9.65 -18.11
N GLN A 162 0.00 -10.80 -17.51
CA GLN A 162 -1.39 -11.16 -17.27
C GLN A 162 -2.15 -10.08 -16.47
N TYR A 163 -1.48 -9.41 -15.53
CA TYR A 163 -2.08 -8.34 -14.72
C TYR A 163 -1.80 -6.94 -15.27
N GLY A 164 -1.28 -6.82 -16.49
CA GLY A 164 -1.14 -5.58 -17.24
C GLY A 164 0.05 -4.72 -16.81
N TYR A 165 1.10 -5.31 -16.26
CA TYR A 165 2.41 -4.69 -16.12
C TYR A 165 3.20 -4.79 -17.43
N GLU A 166 4.25 -3.98 -17.58
CA GLU A 166 5.05 -3.92 -18.78
C GLU A 166 5.85 -5.22 -18.98
N GLU A 167 5.94 -5.72 -20.22
CA GLU A 167 6.66 -6.95 -20.59
C GLU A 167 8.14 -6.90 -20.19
N ASP A 168 8.75 -5.72 -20.25
CA ASP A 168 10.14 -5.45 -19.90
C ASP A 168 10.34 -5.08 -18.43
N THR A 169 9.36 -5.42 -17.55
CA THR A 169 9.51 -5.22 -16.10
C THR A 169 10.80 -5.87 -15.59
N PRO A 170 11.73 -5.09 -14.99
CA PRO A 170 13.05 -5.59 -14.66
C PRO A 170 13.02 -6.61 -13.53
N ILE A 171 13.82 -7.67 -13.67
CA ILE A 171 14.08 -8.69 -12.63
C ILE A 171 15.53 -8.61 -12.23
N VAL A 172 15.79 -8.45 -10.92
CA VAL A 172 17.14 -8.43 -10.34
C VAL A 172 17.33 -9.66 -9.48
N ARG A 173 18.35 -10.48 -9.81
CA ARG A 173 18.71 -11.68 -9.04
C ARG A 173 19.54 -11.32 -7.83
N GLY A 174 19.28 -11.93 -6.68
CA GLY A 174 20.04 -11.64 -5.48
C GLY A 174 19.80 -12.57 -4.30
N SER A 175 20.48 -12.25 -3.21
CA SER A 175 20.27 -12.84 -1.89
C SER A 175 20.24 -11.72 -0.84
N ALA A 176 19.06 -11.45 -0.31
CA ALA A 176 18.89 -10.44 0.73
C ALA A 176 19.69 -10.80 2.01
N LEU A 177 19.65 -12.08 2.41
CA LEU A 177 20.41 -12.56 3.56
C LEU A 177 21.93 -12.50 3.33
N GLY A 178 22.37 -12.87 2.12
CA GLY A 178 23.76 -12.75 1.73
C GLY A 178 24.27 -11.31 1.76
N ALA A 179 23.45 -10.35 1.31
CA ALA A 179 23.74 -8.92 1.38
C ALA A 179 23.81 -8.41 2.82
N LEU A 180 22.87 -8.80 3.69
CA LEU A 180 22.91 -8.50 5.13
C LEU A 180 24.18 -9.02 5.81
N ASN A 181 24.66 -10.19 5.39
CA ASN A 181 25.90 -10.80 5.90
C ASN A 181 27.17 -10.20 5.27
N GLY A 182 27.05 -9.20 4.41
CA GLY A 182 28.18 -8.50 3.80
C GLY A 182 28.89 -9.27 2.69
N VAL A 183 28.24 -10.26 2.07
CA VAL A 183 28.79 -10.96 0.90
C VAL A 183 28.79 -10.01 -0.30
N GLU A 184 29.98 -9.62 -0.76
CA GLU A 184 30.18 -8.55 -1.76
C GLU A 184 29.31 -8.72 -3.04
N LYS A 185 29.20 -9.95 -3.56
CA LYS A 185 28.34 -10.26 -4.72
C LYS A 185 26.90 -9.83 -4.48
N TRP A 186 26.36 -10.13 -3.29
CA TRP A 186 24.96 -9.89 -2.95
C TRP A 186 24.71 -8.44 -2.51
N VAL A 187 25.72 -7.79 -1.90
CA VAL A 187 25.69 -6.34 -1.65
C VAL A 187 25.55 -5.59 -2.97
N LYS A 188 26.37 -5.92 -3.98
CA LYS A 188 26.27 -5.33 -5.33
C LYS A 188 24.93 -5.60 -6.01
N SER A 189 24.31 -6.75 -5.76
CA SER A 189 22.97 -7.05 -6.28
C SER A 189 21.90 -6.14 -5.68
N VAL A 190 21.97 -5.86 -4.37
CA VAL A 190 21.03 -4.91 -3.72
C VAL A 190 21.30 -3.48 -4.18
N GLU A 191 22.56 -3.08 -4.37
CA GLU A 191 22.88 -1.79 -4.99
C GLU A 191 22.29 -1.65 -6.39
N ASN A 192 22.45 -2.69 -7.24
CA ASN A 192 21.86 -2.74 -8.57
C ASN A 192 20.34 -2.69 -8.54
N LEU A 193 19.71 -3.38 -7.59
CA LEU A 193 18.27 -3.27 -7.39
C LEU A 193 17.83 -1.82 -7.20
N MET A 194 18.53 -1.07 -6.35
CA MET A 194 18.16 0.31 -6.07
C MET A 194 18.49 1.25 -7.24
N ASP A 195 19.52 0.97 -8.00
CA ASP A 195 19.81 1.70 -9.24
C ASP A 195 18.70 1.45 -10.29
N VAL A 196 18.22 0.22 -10.43
CA VAL A 196 17.07 -0.15 -11.28
C VAL A 196 15.78 0.51 -10.78
N VAL A 197 15.53 0.53 -9.48
CA VAL A 197 14.36 1.23 -8.89
C VAL A 197 14.40 2.72 -9.19
N ASP A 198 15.57 3.36 -9.05
CA ASP A 198 15.77 4.78 -9.37
C ASP A 198 15.49 5.12 -10.84
N GLU A 199 15.72 4.17 -11.76
CA GLU A 199 15.54 4.37 -13.20
C GLU A 199 14.15 3.97 -13.68
N TRP A 200 13.63 2.87 -13.16
CA TRP A 200 12.38 2.27 -13.62
C TRP A 200 11.14 2.90 -13.01
N ILE A 201 11.16 3.14 -11.69
CA ILE A 201 10.02 3.76 -11.02
C ILE A 201 10.01 5.26 -11.33
N GLN A 202 8.94 5.73 -11.98
CA GLN A 202 8.80 7.13 -12.33
C GLN A 202 8.51 8.00 -11.11
N GLU A 203 8.96 9.25 -11.14
CA GLU A 203 8.51 10.24 -10.16
C GLU A 203 7.01 10.50 -10.38
N PRO A 204 6.19 10.32 -9.35
CA PRO A 204 4.77 10.54 -9.49
C PRO A 204 4.43 12.02 -9.56
N GLU A 205 3.48 12.37 -10.42
CA GLU A 205 2.86 13.68 -10.38
C GLU A 205 2.04 13.83 -9.10
N ARG A 206 2.30 14.90 -8.34
CA ARG A 206 1.64 15.17 -7.06
C ARG A 206 0.52 16.19 -7.23
N GLU A 207 -0.69 15.84 -6.82
CA GLU A 207 -1.87 16.70 -6.89
C GLU A 207 -1.90 17.72 -5.72
N VAL A 208 -0.84 18.53 -5.62
CA VAL A 208 -0.63 19.48 -4.49
C VAL A 208 -1.59 20.66 -4.50
N ASP A 209 -2.19 20.99 -5.63
CA ASP A 209 -3.13 22.13 -5.79
C ASP A 209 -4.59 21.76 -5.52
N LYS A 210 -4.89 20.46 -5.32
CA LYS A 210 -6.21 20.01 -4.90
C LYS A 210 -6.45 20.25 -3.42
N PRO A 211 -7.71 20.24 -2.95
CA PRO A 211 -8.00 20.25 -1.51
C PRO A 211 -7.30 19.12 -0.78
N PHE A 212 -6.83 19.40 0.45
CA PHE A 212 -6.15 18.41 1.29
C PHE A 212 -7.04 17.22 1.62
N LEU A 213 -6.50 16.02 1.40
CA LEU A 213 -7.11 14.75 1.78
C LEU A 213 -6.02 13.75 2.18
N MET A 214 -6.17 13.17 3.37
CA MET A 214 -5.32 12.10 3.89
C MET A 214 -6.19 10.97 4.47
N PRO A 215 -6.19 9.77 3.86
CA PRO A 215 -6.80 8.59 4.46
C PRO A 215 -6.05 8.18 5.74
N VAL A 216 -6.80 7.87 6.79
CA VAL A 216 -6.22 7.42 8.06
C VAL A 216 -5.83 5.94 7.97
N GLU A 217 -4.56 5.65 8.21
CA GLU A 217 -4.01 4.30 8.24
C GLU A 217 -3.96 3.74 9.67
N ASP A 218 -3.39 4.53 10.58
CA ASP A 218 -3.27 4.15 11.99
C ASP A 218 -3.45 5.35 12.91
N VAL A 219 -3.69 5.09 14.19
CA VAL A 219 -3.97 6.11 15.19
C VAL A 219 -3.21 5.82 16.48
N PHE A 220 -2.42 6.77 16.91
CA PHE A 220 -1.63 6.70 18.14
C PHE A 220 -2.05 7.78 19.14
N SER A 221 -1.82 7.51 20.41
CA SER A 221 -1.91 8.52 21.45
C SER A 221 -0.51 8.77 22.01
N ILE A 222 -0.09 10.03 22.00
CA ILE A 222 1.18 10.44 22.60
C ILE A 222 0.89 11.19 23.89
N THR A 223 1.39 10.67 25.02
CA THR A 223 1.23 11.28 26.33
C THR A 223 1.69 12.73 26.32
N GLY A 224 0.81 13.66 26.71
CA GLY A 224 1.08 15.09 26.76
C GLY A 224 1.03 15.82 25.40
N ARG A 225 0.79 15.12 24.27
CA ARG A 225 0.70 15.72 22.94
C ARG A 225 -0.65 15.52 22.24
N GLY A 226 -1.39 14.47 22.61
CA GLY A 226 -2.72 14.16 22.06
C GLY A 226 -2.74 13.01 21.06
N THR A 227 -3.75 13.01 20.20
CA THR A 227 -3.99 11.98 19.19
C THR A 227 -3.21 12.30 17.91
N VAL A 228 -2.58 11.28 17.36
CA VAL A 228 -1.87 11.32 16.08
C VAL A 228 -2.56 10.39 15.11
N ALA A 229 -3.03 10.90 13.99
CA ALA A 229 -3.49 10.13 12.85
C ALA A 229 -2.36 10.03 11.82
N THR A 230 -2.04 8.82 11.38
CA THR A 230 -1.04 8.59 10.33
C THR A 230 -1.68 8.21 9.01
N GLY A 231 -1.02 8.54 7.93
CA GLY A 231 -1.42 8.19 6.58
C GLY A 231 -0.57 8.88 5.52
N ARG A 232 -0.76 8.48 4.27
CA ARG A 232 -0.20 9.20 3.12
C ARG A 232 -1.16 10.31 2.71
N ILE A 233 -0.65 11.50 2.50
CA ILE A 233 -1.44 12.60 1.90
C ILE A 233 -1.74 12.22 0.43
N GLU A 234 -3.02 12.05 0.11
CA GLU A 234 -3.47 11.69 -1.25
C GLU A 234 -3.45 12.90 -2.16
N THR A 235 -4.01 14.03 -1.69
CA THR A 235 -4.05 15.30 -2.41
C THR A 235 -3.83 16.50 -1.51
N GLY A 236 -3.40 17.61 -2.11
CA GLY A 236 -3.29 18.90 -1.44
C GLY A 236 -2.11 19.05 -0.52
N ARG A 237 -2.20 20.03 0.36
CA ARG A 237 -1.19 20.38 1.37
C ARG A 237 -1.84 20.66 2.72
N CYS A 238 -1.09 20.47 3.79
CA CYS A 238 -1.53 20.82 5.14
C CYS A 238 -0.37 21.36 5.98
N LYS A 239 -0.68 22.21 6.94
CA LYS A 239 0.29 22.79 7.88
C LYS A 239 -0.28 22.92 9.28
N VAL A 240 0.57 23.21 10.21
CA VAL A 240 0.17 23.51 11.59
C VAL A 240 -0.73 24.74 11.62
N GLY A 241 -1.86 24.62 12.31
CA GLY A 241 -2.90 25.64 12.42
C GLY A 241 -4.09 25.43 11.49
N ASP A 242 -3.99 24.55 10.51
CA ASP A 242 -5.10 24.27 9.60
C ASP A 242 -6.27 23.62 10.34
N GLU A 243 -7.48 24.10 10.05
CA GLU A 243 -8.72 23.45 10.44
C GLU A 243 -8.97 22.25 9.54
N VAL A 244 -9.34 21.12 10.13
CA VAL A 244 -9.61 19.86 9.41
C VAL A 244 -10.88 19.20 9.90
N GLN A 245 -11.47 18.37 9.04
CA GLN A 245 -12.55 17.44 9.36
C GLN A 245 -12.05 16.00 9.25
N LEU A 246 -12.53 15.17 10.17
CA LEU A 246 -12.38 13.72 10.11
C LEU A 246 -13.73 13.15 9.70
N LEU A 247 -13.75 12.53 8.52
CA LEU A 247 -14.97 12.05 7.88
C LEU A 247 -14.91 10.55 7.64
N GLY A 248 -16.06 9.89 7.76
CA GLY A 248 -16.25 8.48 7.46
C GLY A 248 -16.80 7.68 8.65
N LEU A 249 -17.28 6.46 8.38
CA LEU A 249 -17.88 5.57 9.38
C LEU A 249 -19.08 6.17 10.14
N GLY A 250 -19.79 7.14 9.51
CA GLY A 250 -20.90 7.86 10.14
C GLY A 250 -20.48 9.00 11.07
N GLU A 251 -19.18 9.29 11.15
CA GLU A 251 -18.64 10.38 11.98
C GLU A 251 -18.25 11.60 11.12
N ASP A 252 -18.46 12.78 11.68
CA ASP A 252 -18.01 14.08 11.18
C ASP A 252 -17.48 14.87 12.38
N LYS A 253 -16.17 14.97 12.50
CA LYS A 253 -15.50 15.63 13.62
C LYS A 253 -14.59 16.74 13.11
N LYS A 254 -14.57 17.87 13.81
CA LYS A 254 -13.66 18.98 13.50
C LYS A 254 -12.46 18.98 14.43
N SER A 255 -11.32 19.31 13.89
CA SER A 255 -10.07 19.43 14.63
C SER A 255 -9.17 20.51 14.03
N VAL A 256 -8.02 20.71 14.67
CA VAL A 256 -6.95 21.58 14.19
C VAL A 256 -5.65 20.80 14.22
N ILE A 257 -4.86 20.89 13.17
CA ILE A 257 -3.51 20.30 13.10
C ILE A 257 -2.58 21.09 14.02
N THR A 258 -1.98 20.43 15.00
CA THR A 258 -1.03 21.03 15.94
C THR A 258 0.41 20.62 15.69
N GLY A 259 0.63 19.68 14.78
CA GLY A 259 1.95 19.23 14.34
C GLY A 259 1.85 18.34 13.12
N VAL A 260 2.83 18.44 12.25
CA VAL A 260 3.01 17.55 11.09
C VAL A 260 4.39 16.93 11.24
N GLU A 261 4.46 15.61 11.21
CA GLU A 261 5.71 14.87 11.40
C GLU A 261 5.84 13.77 10.34
N MET A 262 7.04 13.56 9.83
CA MET A 262 7.42 12.46 8.95
C MET A 262 8.69 11.84 9.48
N PHE A 263 8.72 10.51 9.70
CA PHE A 263 9.86 9.77 10.26
C PHE A 263 10.46 10.41 11.52
N ARG A 264 9.59 10.87 12.46
CA ARG A 264 9.95 11.56 13.72
C ARG A 264 10.60 12.96 13.55
N LYS A 265 10.75 13.45 12.32
CA LYS A 265 11.18 14.82 12.00
C LYS A 265 9.95 15.71 11.82
N VAL A 266 10.07 16.99 12.16
CA VAL A 266 8.97 17.97 12.02
C VAL A 266 8.97 18.51 10.59
N LEU A 267 7.77 18.58 9.98
CA LEU A 267 7.56 19.27 8.72
C LEU A 267 6.90 20.63 8.94
N ALA A 268 7.36 21.64 8.23
CA ALA A 268 6.68 22.93 8.15
C ALA A 268 5.32 22.79 7.42
N GLU A 269 5.30 22.00 6.36
CA GLU A 269 4.13 21.71 5.53
C GLU A 269 4.22 20.26 5.01
N GLY A 270 3.11 19.52 5.11
CA GLY A 270 2.93 18.22 4.45
C GLY A 270 2.25 18.42 3.09
N GLU A 271 2.67 17.67 2.09
CA GLU A 271 2.10 17.72 0.73
C GLU A 271 1.76 16.35 0.17
N ALA A 272 0.96 16.33 -0.90
CA ALA A 272 0.56 15.10 -1.57
C ALA A 272 1.76 14.18 -1.84
N GLY A 273 1.67 12.93 -1.39
CA GLY A 273 2.73 11.94 -1.45
C GLY A 273 3.48 11.71 -0.13
N ASP A 274 3.43 12.63 0.82
CA ASP A 274 4.09 12.45 2.12
C ASP A 274 3.36 11.44 3.00
N ASN A 275 4.11 10.58 3.67
CA ASN A 275 3.62 9.74 4.75
C ASN A 275 3.80 10.48 6.08
N VAL A 276 2.73 11.00 6.63
CA VAL A 276 2.79 11.89 7.80
C VAL A 276 1.98 11.39 8.99
N GLY A 277 2.40 11.82 10.17
CA GLY A 277 1.61 11.81 11.38
C GLY A 277 1.10 13.22 11.68
N LEU A 278 -0.22 13.37 11.70
CA LEU A 278 -0.89 14.63 12.06
C LEU A 278 -1.28 14.61 13.52
N LEU A 279 -0.75 15.55 14.30
CA LEU A 279 -1.20 15.78 15.67
C LEU A 279 -2.50 16.58 15.62
N LEU A 280 -3.54 16.03 16.22
CA LEU A 280 -4.89 16.59 16.19
C LEU A 280 -5.29 17.11 17.57
N ARG A 281 -5.89 18.29 17.59
CA ARG A 281 -6.33 18.95 18.84
C ARG A 281 -7.76 18.52 19.21
N GLY A 282 -7.96 18.20 20.50
CA GLY A 282 -9.30 18.03 21.08
C GLY A 282 -10.08 16.82 20.55
N ILE A 283 -9.38 15.83 20.06
CA ILE A 283 -9.96 14.55 19.60
C ILE A 283 -9.29 13.40 20.34
N ASP A 284 -10.07 12.50 20.90
CA ASP A 284 -9.57 11.31 21.54
C ASP A 284 -9.23 10.21 20.52
N LYS A 285 -8.24 9.36 20.85
CA LYS A 285 -7.86 8.22 20.01
C LYS A 285 -9.05 7.34 19.61
N ALA A 286 -10.02 7.15 20.49
CA ALA A 286 -11.20 6.32 20.25
C ALA A 286 -12.15 6.90 19.17
N GLU A 287 -12.07 8.21 18.92
CA GLU A 287 -12.90 8.91 17.95
C GLU A 287 -12.31 8.90 16.52
N VAL A 288 -11.03 8.55 16.40
CA VAL A 288 -10.35 8.43 15.10
C VAL A 288 -10.12 6.97 14.80
N LYS A 289 -10.49 6.52 13.61
CA LYS A 289 -10.39 5.12 13.20
C LYS A 289 -9.75 5.02 11.82
N ARG A 290 -9.05 3.92 11.60
CA ARG A 290 -8.62 3.52 10.24
C ARG A 290 -9.84 3.48 9.31
N GLY A 291 -9.69 4.00 8.11
CA GLY A 291 -10.75 4.09 7.11
C GLY A 291 -11.48 5.43 7.09
N MET A 292 -11.29 6.29 8.10
CA MET A 292 -11.67 7.69 8.02
C MET A 292 -10.68 8.46 7.13
N VAL A 293 -11.07 9.68 6.75
CA VAL A 293 -10.17 10.62 6.08
C VAL A 293 -10.05 11.91 6.89
N VAL A 294 -8.84 12.50 6.87
CA VAL A 294 -8.61 13.86 7.36
C VAL A 294 -8.59 14.78 6.15
N VAL A 295 -9.43 15.80 6.15
CA VAL A 295 -9.61 16.71 5.00
C VAL A 295 -9.73 18.16 5.44
N HIS A 296 -9.46 19.10 4.53
CA HIS A 296 -9.91 20.49 4.73
C HIS A 296 -11.43 20.55 4.75
N PRO A 297 -12.05 21.44 5.53
CA PRO A 297 -13.49 21.56 5.62
C PRO A 297 -14.15 21.72 4.25
N GLY A 298 -15.11 20.83 3.92
CA GLY A 298 -15.83 20.84 2.65
C GLY A 298 -15.09 20.27 1.45
N ALA A 299 -13.91 19.66 1.62
CA ALA A 299 -13.13 19.10 0.52
C ALA A 299 -13.80 17.86 -0.11
N ILE A 300 -14.51 17.06 0.68
CA ILE A 300 -15.24 15.88 0.22
C ILE A 300 -16.49 15.66 1.07
N THR A 301 -17.53 15.08 0.46
CA THR A 301 -18.73 14.65 1.16
C THR A 301 -18.74 13.13 1.27
N PRO A 302 -19.00 12.54 2.44
CA PRO A 302 -19.17 11.09 2.56
C PRO A 302 -20.49 10.61 1.96
N HIS A 303 -20.43 9.51 1.20
CA HIS A 303 -21.57 8.87 0.56
C HIS A 303 -21.60 7.37 0.87
N ASP A 304 -22.78 6.77 0.77
CA ASP A 304 -23.00 5.32 0.94
C ASP A 304 -23.52 4.63 -0.32
N HIS A 305 -23.76 5.38 -1.40
CA HIS A 305 -24.40 4.87 -2.61
C HIS A 305 -23.68 5.33 -3.88
N PHE A 306 -23.31 4.38 -4.75
CA PHE A 306 -22.58 4.68 -5.98
C PHE A 306 -22.81 3.62 -7.06
N LYS A 307 -22.49 3.99 -8.31
CA LYS A 307 -22.33 3.05 -9.43
C LYS A 307 -20.84 2.77 -9.66
N ALA A 308 -20.56 1.58 -10.12
CA ALA A 308 -19.21 1.17 -10.44
C ALA A 308 -19.17 0.16 -11.58
N SER A 309 -18.11 0.23 -12.38
CA SER A 309 -17.74 -0.84 -13.29
C SER A 309 -16.82 -1.82 -12.55
N ILE A 310 -17.15 -3.10 -12.58
CA ILE A 310 -16.39 -4.13 -11.90
C ILE A 310 -15.97 -5.25 -12.86
N TYR A 311 -14.83 -5.87 -12.56
CA TYR A 311 -14.40 -7.15 -13.12
C TYR A 311 -14.47 -8.22 -12.03
N VAL A 312 -15.10 -9.34 -12.33
CA VAL A 312 -15.21 -10.47 -11.42
C VAL A 312 -14.13 -11.50 -11.75
N LEU A 313 -13.23 -11.72 -10.80
CA LEU A 313 -12.09 -12.62 -11.00
C LEU A 313 -12.53 -14.07 -11.23
N LYS A 314 -11.90 -14.73 -12.20
CA LYS A 314 -12.04 -16.15 -12.48
C LYS A 314 -11.40 -17.00 -11.38
N LYS A 315 -11.76 -18.29 -11.37
CA LYS A 315 -11.16 -19.26 -10.46
C LYS A 315 -9.63 -19.39 -10.64
N GLU A 316 -9.17 -19.35 -11.88
CA GLU A 316 -7.75 -19.43 -12.25
C GLU A 316 -6.96 -18.20 -11.78
N GLU A 317 -7.64 -17.08 -11.58
CA GLU A 317 -7.10 -15.83 -11.02
C GLU A 317 -7.19 -15.77 -9.48
N GLY A 318 -7.56 -16.87 -8.83
CA GLY A 318 -7.78 -16.94 -7.38
C GLY A 318 -9.16 -16.45 -6.92
N GLY A 319 -10.02 -16.06 -7.87
CA GLY A 319 -11.35 -15.53 -7.61
C GLY A 319 -12.44 -16.59 -7.34
N ARG A 320 -13.65 -16.26 -7.78
CA ARG A 320 -14.84 -17.11 -7.58
C ARG A 320 -14.91 -18.23 -8.62
N HIS A 321 -15.61 -19.29 -8.25
CA HIS A 321 -16.00 -20.36 -9.17
C HIS A 321 -17.54 -20.45 -9.34
N THR A 322 -18.29 -19.62 -8.62
CA THR A 322 -19.75 -19.56 -8.67
C THR A 322 -20.21 -18.15 -9.02
N PRO A 323 -21.31 -17.99 -9.77
CA PRO A 323 -21.91 -16.70 -10.03
C PRO A 323 -22.48 -16.07 -8.75
N PHE A 324 -22.79 -14.78 -8.80
CA PHE A 324 -23.59 -14.10 -7.79
C PHE A 324 -24.74 -13.32 -8.43
N GLY A 325 -25.82 -13.15 -7.68
CA GLY A 325 -27.00 -12.39 -8.09
C GLY A 325 -27.20 -11.11 -7.29
N ASN A 326 -28.38 -10.49 -7.45
CA ASN A 326 -28.79 -9.34 -6.67
C ASN A 326 -28.71 -9.62 -5.16
N LYS A 327 -28.47 -8.54 -4.38
CA LYS A 327 -28.31 -8.58 -2.92
C LYS A 327 -27.07 -9.34 -2.43
N TYR A 328 -26.09 -9.59 -3.30
CA TYR A 328 -24.78 -10.09 -2.88
C TYR A 328 -24.09 -9.05 -1.99
N ARG A 329 -23.53 -9.47 -0.87
CA ARG A 329 -23.00 -8.58 0.17
C ARG A 329 -21.54 -8.90 0.51
N PRO A 330 -20.59 -8.58 -0.38
CA PRO A 330 -19.17 -8.70 -0.12
C PRO A 330 -18.61 -7.55 0.70
N GLN A 331 -17.30 -7.60 0.96
CA GLN A 331 -16.55 -6.48 1.51
C GLN A 331 -15.89 -5.67 0.38
N PHE A 332 -16.04 -4.36 0.45
CA PHE A 332 -15.40 -3.38 -0.43
C PHE A 332 -14.20 -2.78 0.29
N TYR A 333 -13.05 -2.82 -0.34
CA TYR A 333 -11.81 -2.22 0.15
C TYR A 333 -11.58 -0.92 -0.61
N LEU A 334 -11.78 0.19 0.07
CA LEU A 334 -11.77 1.56 -0.46
C LEU A 334 -10.72 2.36 0.31
N ARG A 335 -9.62 2.78 -0.32
CA ARG A 335 -8.48 3.41 0.39
C ARG A 335 -7.99 2.54 1.55
N THR A 336 -8.04 3.07 2.77
CA THR A 336 -7.64 2.37 4.00
C THR A 336 -8.81 1.64 4.70
N MET A 337 -10.01 1.72 4.12
CA MET A 337 -11.25 1.20 4.71
C MET A 337 -11.68 -0.12 4.08
N ASP A 338 -12.30 -0.97 4.88
CA ASP A 338 -13.12 -2.09 4.43
C ASP A 338 -14.56 -1.91 4.93
N CYS A 339 -15.51 -2.04 4.02
CA CYS A 339 -16.92 -1.86 4.30
C CYS A 339 -17.77 -2.90 3.57
N THR A 340 -18.77 -3.47 4.25
CA THR A 340 -19.75 -4.31 3.58
C THR A 340 -20.67 -3.46 2.73
N GLY A 341 -20.93 -3.90 1.50
CA GLY A 341 -21.89 -3.25 0.60
C GLY A 341 -22.80 -4.27 -0.06
N GLU A 342 -24.04 -3.89 -0.32
CA GLU A 342 -25.00 -4.70 -1.07
C GLU A 342 -24.92 -4.31 -2.56
N ILE A 343 -24.81 -5.30 -3.43
CA ILE A 343 -24.77 -5.14 -4.88
C ILE A 343 -26.17 -5.26 -5.44
N LYS A 344 -26.54 -4.30 -6.30
CA LYS A 344 -27.69 -4.34 -7.16
C LYS A 344 -27.23 -4.41 -8.61
N LEU A 345 -27.72 -5.41 -9.34
CA LEU A 345 -27.41 -5.63 -10.76
C LEU A 345 -28.32 -4.78 -11.66
N PRO A 346 -27.87 -4.45 -12.88
CA PRO A 346 -28.69 -3.75 -13.88
C PRO A 346 -29.95 -4.55 -14.23
N GLU A 347 -30.97 -3.83 -14.73
CA GLU A 347 -32.19 -4.48 -15.23
C GLU A 347 -31.87 -5.51 -16.32
N GLY A 348 -32.45 -6.70 -16.19
CA GLY A 348 -32.24 -7.80 -17.13
C GLY A 348 -31.02 -8.67 -16.85
N VAL A 349 -30.19 -8.33 -15.87
CA VAL A 349 -29.07 -9.17 -15.42
C VAL A 349 -29.46 -9.89 -14.13
N GLU A 350 -29.67 -11.20 -14.22
CA GLU A 350 -30.02 -12.02 -13.06
C GLU A 350 -28.80 -12.49 -12.27
N MET A 351 -27.70 -12.77 -12.97
CA MET A 351 -26.44 -13.27 -12.39
C MET A 351 -25.24 -12.72 -13.12
N VAL A 352 -24.13 -12.60 -12.41
CA VAL A 352 -22.81 -12.22 -12.92
C VAL A 352 -21.86 -13.42 -12.75
N MET A 353 -21.19 -13.78 -13.84
CA MET A 353 -20.26 -14.92 -13.86
C MET A 353 -18.83 -14.48 -13.54
N PRO A 354 -17.99 -15.39 -12.99
CA PRO A 354 -16.55 -15.15 -12.98
C PRO A 354 -16.00 -14.87 -14.39
N GLY A 355 -15.24 -13.79 -14.52
CA GLY A 355 -14.72 -13.29 -15.80
C GLY A 355 -15.55 -12.19 -16.46
N ASP A 356 -16.71 -11.85 -15.91
CA ASP A 356 -17.56 -10.79 -16.45
C ASP A 356 -17.05 -9.40 -16.05
N ASN A 357 -17.24 -8.46 -16.98
CA ASN A 357 -17.24 -7.03 -16.70
C ASN A 357 -18.69 -6.54 -16.64
N VAL A 358 -19.06 -5.89 -15.56
CA VAL A 358 -20.45 -5.41 -15.37
C VAL A 358 -20.48 -4.09 -14.62
N GLU A 359 -21.44 -3.24 -14.98
CA GLU A 359 -21.77 -2.05 -14.19
C GLU A 359 -22.74 -2.44 -13.08
N ILE A 360 -22.43 -2.07 -11.85
CA ILE A 360 -23.24 -2.37 -10.66
C ILE A 360 -23.60 -1.10 -9.91
N GLU A 361 -24.66 -1.18 -9.12
CA GLU A 361 -25.02 -0.21 -8.09
C GLU A 361 -24.69 -0.80 -6.72
N VAL A 362 -24.04 -0.03 -5.85
CA VAL A 362 -23.56 -0.46 -4.54
C VAL A 362 -24.10 0.42 -3.45
N ALA A 363 -24.69 -0.21 -2.44
CA ALA A 363 -25.12 0.41 -1.19
C ALA A 363 -24.23 -0.05 -0.04
N LEU A 364 -23.39 0.84 0.50
CA LEU A 364 -22.54 0.56 1.65
C LEU A 364 -23.33 0.67 2.97
N ILE A 365 -22.86 -0.03 4.00
CA ILE A 365 -23.47 0.05 5.34
C ILE A 365 -23.10 1.32 6.11
N TYR A 366 -22.06 2.06 5.66
CA TYR A 366 -21.62 3.32 6.23
C TYR A 366 -21.31 4.33 5.13
N LYS A 367 -21.45 5.62 5.45
CA LYS A 367 -20.97 6.71 4.59
C LYS A 367 -19.46 6.79 4.62
N VAL A 368 -18.86 6.83 3.44
CA VAL A 368 -17.41 6.82 3.20
C VAL A 368 -17.06 8.00 2.29
N ALA A 369 -15.88 8.55 2.45
CA ALA A 369 -15.34 9.54 1.54
C ALA A 369 -15.11 8.90 0.15
N LEU A 370 -16.04 9.11 -0.77
CA LEU A 370 -16.03 8.56 -2.13
C LEU A 370 -15.84 9.67 -3.16
N ASN A 371 -15.19 9.34 -4.27
CA ASN A 371 -15.12 10.17 -5.45
C ASN A 371 -15.20 9.30 -6.71
N GLU A 372 -15.64 9.88 -7.81
CA GLU A 372 -15.58 9.23 -9.12
C GLU A 372 -14.12 8.91 -9.47
N GLY A 373 -13.91 7.78 -10.12
CA GLY A 373 -12.59 7.27 -10.44
C GLY A 373 -11.89 6.49 -9.33
N LEU A 374 -12.42 6.50 -8.10
CA LEU A 374 -11.85 5.72 -7.00
C LEU A 374 -11.92 4.22 -7.30
N ARG A 375 -10.77 3.55 -7.25
CA ARG A 375 -10.67 2.09 -7.41
C ARG A 375 -10.88 1.38 -6.09
N PHE A 376 -11.36 0.15 -6.17
CA PHE A 376 -11.60 -0.69 -5.00
C PHE A 376 -11.44 -2.18 -5.34
N ALA A 377 -11.16 -2.96 -4.31
CA ALA A 377 -11.19 -4.41 -4.37
C ALA A 377 -12.47 -4.95 -3.71
N ILE A 378 -12.99 -6.07 -4.24
CA ILE A 378 -14.12 -6.81 -3.67
C ILE A 378 -13.58 -8.11 -3.08
N ARG A 379 -13.90 -8.36 -1.81
CA ARG A 379 -13.42 -9.55 -1.10
C ARG A 379 -14.57 -10.33 -0.45
N GLU A 380 -14.41 -11.66 -0.43
CA GLU A 380 -15.32 -12.59 0.22
C GLU A 380 -14.53 -13.76 0.81
N GLY A 381 -14.80 -14.12 2.06
CA GLY A 381 -14.18 -15.29 2.71
C GLY A 381 -12.65 -15.29 2.70
N GLY A 382 -12.03 -14.10 2.84
CA GLY A 382 -10.58 -13.94 2.83
C GLY A 382 -9.92 -13.92 1.45
N ARG A 383 -10.71 -13.96 0.35
CA ARG A 383 -10.21 -13.96 -1.03
C ARG A 383 -10.66 -12.70 -1.77
N THR A 384 -9.82 -12.20 -2.66
CA THR A 384 -10.22 -11.17 -3.63
C THR A 384 -11.04 -11.82 -4.72
N VAL A 385 -12.27 -11.35 -4.92
CA VAL A 385 -13.22 -11.94 -5.87
C VAL A 385 -13.55 -11.00 -7.03
N GLY A 386 -13.10 -9.77 -6.97
CA GLY A 386 -13.29 -8.79 -8.02
C GLY A 386 -12.61 -7.47 -7.69
N SER A 387 -12.64 -6.59 -8.66
CA SER A 387 -12.18 -5.21 -8.54
C SER A 387 -13.04 -4.29 -9.37
N GLY A 388 -13.01 -3.01 -9.05
CA GLY A 388 -13.79 -2.05 -9.80
C GLY A 388 -13.34 -0.61 -9.59
N GLN A 389 -14.04 0.26 -10.30
CA GLN A 389 -13.86 1.70 -10.23
C GLN A 389 -15.22 2.39 -10.15
N ILE A 390 -15.33 3.37 -9.27
CA ILE A 390 -16.56 4.19 -9.12
C ILE A 390 -16.75 5.03 -10.38
N THR A 391 -17.91 4.88 -11.01
CA THR A 391 -18.30 5.62 -12.23
C THR A 391 -19.15 6.83 -11.92
N SER A 392 -19.99 6.76 -10.87
CA SER A 392 -20.77 7.91 -10.41
C SER A 392 -21.20 7.74 -8.95
N ILE A 393 -21.32 8.86 -8.25
CA ILE A 393 -21.91 8.93 -6.92
C ILE A 393 -23.44 9.13 -7.08
N LEU A 394 -24.21 8.40 -6.29
CA LEU A 394 -25.66 8.47 -6.26
C LEU A 394 -26.15 9.16 -4.98
N ASP A 395 -27.45 9.51 -4.97
CA ASP A 395 -28.09 10.00 -3.75
C ASP A 395 -28.02 8.94 -2.64
N ASP A 396 -27.65 9.38 -1.44
CA ASP A 396 -27.51 8.49 -0.29
C ASP A 396 -28.80 7.73 0.00
N ILE A 397 -28.66 6.49 0.43
CA ILE A 397 -29.79 5.67 0.89
C ILE A 397 -30.16 6.17 2.29
N LYS A 398 -31.39 6.66 2.42
CA LYS A 398 -31.95 7.18 3.67
C LYS A 398 -32.19 6.09 4.70
#